data_a74baf430b57c9e2b8bb027ad38520d0
#
_entry.id   a74baf430b57c9e2b8bb027ad38520d0
#
_cell.length_a   1.000
_cell.length_b   1.000
_cell.length_c   1.000
_cell.angle_alpha   90.00
_cell.angle_beta   90.00
_cell.angle_gamma   90.00
#
_symmetry.space_group_name_H-M   'P 1'
#
loop_
_entity.id
_entity.type
_entity.pdbx_description
1 polymer ?
#
loop_
_entity_poly.entity_id
_entity_poly.type
_entity_poly.pdbx_seq_one_letter_code
_entity_poly.pdbx_strand_id
1 'polypeptide(L)'
;MPRKKPGLISIHGEFWSRDSANFHAIKHKYANPSGVYALYNGLTPVYFGHGRVSSRLRAHNRSGSKHGYWDHFSWYQVKNKKFLKDLETLLLRMLPVYLHMLNKQRGAFDGSQKAVPGKKHDCELKRPKYGVGKHRRTKKKPQ
;
A
#
# COMPACT_ATOMS: atom_id res chain seq x y z
N MET A 1 3.33 37.20 -2.25
CA MET A 1 3.26 35.78 -2.61
C MET A 1 1.99 35.20 -2.04
N PRO A 2 1.10 34.65 -2.86
CA PRO A 2 -0.05 33.93 -2.31
C PRO A 2 0.45 32.74 -1.50
N ARG A 3 -0.05 32.60 -0.28
CA ARG A 3 0.22 31.41 0.54
C ARG A 3 -0.32 30.18 -0.19
N LYS A 4 0.53 29.16 -0.43
CA LYS A 4 0.06 27.88 -0.93
C LYS A 4 -0.95 27.29 0.07
N LYS A 5 -2.09 26.87 -0.44
CA LYS A 5 -3.09 26.19 0.39
C LYS A 5 -2.47 24.92 0.98
N PRO A 6 -2.73 24.64 2.27
CA PRO A 6 -2.24 23.38 2.85
C PRO A 6 -2.87 22.19 2.14
N GLY A 7 -2.04 21.25 1.70
CA GLY A 7 -2.46 19.99 1.10
C GLY A 7 -2.30 18.82 2.07
N LEU A 8 -2.88 17.68 1.72
CA LEU A 8 -2.78 16.46 2.50
C LEU A 8 -1.38 15.83 2.40
N ILE A 9 -0.77 15.90 1.23
CA ILE A 9 0.55 15.35 0.95
C ILE A 9 1.59 16.46 1.05
N SER A 10 2.68 16.22 1.79
CA SER A 10 3.76 17.19 1.96
C SER A 10 4.95 16.93 1.04
N ILE A 11 5.53 15.76 1.12
CA ILE A 11 6.67 15.33 0.30
C ILE A 11 6.41 13.91 -0.21
N HIS A 12 7.05 13.56 -1.30
CA HIS A 12 6.91 12.24 -1.90
C HIS A 12 8.13 11.85 -2.73
N GLY A 13 8.29 10.58 -2.98
CA GLY A 13 9.22 10.00 -3.94
C GLY A 13 8.52 8.99 -4.82
N GLU A 14 8.70 9.07 -6.12
CA GLU A 14 8.01 8.22 -7.09
C GLU A 14 8.99 7.30 -7.80
N PHE A 15 8.67 6.02 -7.84
CA PHE A 15 9.43 4.98 -8.55
C PHE A 15 10.91 4.94 -8.16
N TRP A 16 11.17 5.00 -6.87
CA TRP A 16 12.52 4.84 -6.34
C TRP A 16 12.94 3.38 -6.34
N SER A 17 14.20 3.12 -6.66
CA SER A 17 14.76 1.78 -6.61
C SER A 17 14.78 1.22 -5.19
N ARG A 18 14.57 -0.07 -5.07
CA ARG A 18 14.74 -0.82 -3.83
C ARG A 18 16.22 -0.88 -3.47
N ASP A 19 16.66 0.10 -2.70
CA ASP A 19 18.07 0.30 -2.33
C ASP A 19 18.12 0.77 -0.87
N SER A 20 19.06 0.23 -0.10
CA SER A 20 19.28 0.65 1.28
C SER A 20 19.62 2.12 1.42
N ALA A 21 20.30 2.72 0.43
CA ALA A 21 20.56 4.15 0.40
C ALA A 21 19.28 4.99 0.34
N ASN A 22 18.28 4.54 -0.43
CA ASN A 22 16.97 5.18 -0.49
C ASN A 22 16.21 5.05 0.84
N PHE A 23 16.24 3.90 1.49
CA PHE A 23 15.63 3.70 2.81
C PHE A 23 16.29 4.59 3.87
N HIS A 24 17.61 4.70 3.83
CA HIS A 24 18.37 5.56 4.72
C HIS A 24 18.03 7.03 4.51
N ALA A 25 17.92 7.49 3.27
CA ALA A 25 17.53 8.86 2.95
C ALA A 25 16.15 9.21 3.50
N ILE A 26 15.17 8.33 3.36
CA ILE A 26 13.83 8.53 3.90
C ILE A 26 13.87 8.67 5.42
N LYS A 27 14.65 7.84 6.10
CA LYS A 27 14.76 7.88 7.55
C LYS A 27 15.48 9.12 8.06
N HIS A 28 16.60 9.49 7.46
CA HIS A 28 17.50 10.52 8.00
C HIS A 28 17.35 11.87 7.32
N LYS A 29 17.27 11.92 6.00
CA LYS A 29 17.12 13.17 5.26
C LYS A 29 15.70 13.74 5.36
N TYR A 30 14.69 12.88 5.39
CA TYR A 30 13.27 13.25 5.39
C TYR A 30 12.56 12.97 6.71
N ALA A 31 13.32 12.69 7.77
CA ALA A 31 12.84 12.51 9.14
C ALA A 31 11.84 11.37 9.33
N ASN A 32 12.02 10.28 8.58
CA ASN A 32 11.20 9.07 8.67
C ASN A 32 9.68 9.37 8.68
N PRO A 33 9.14 9.89 7.59
CA PRO A 33 7.76 10.35 7.55
C PRO A 33 6.76 9.21 7.69
N SER A 34 5.61 9.53 8.24
CA SER A 34 4.42 8.67 8.16
C SER A 34 3.65 8.98 6.89
N GLY A 35 3.25 7.96 6.19
CA GLY A 35 2.56 8.13 4.92
C GLY A 35 2.03 6.84 4.34
N VAL A 36 1.64 6.91 3.09
CA VAL A 36 1.26 5.77 2.26
C VAL A 36 2.38 5.45 1.29
N TYR A 37 2.50 4.19 0.95
CA TYR A 37 3.50 3.73 -0.01
C TYR A 37 2.97 2.59 -0.87
N ALA A 38 3.58 2.44 -2.03
CA ALA A 38 3.31 1.35 -2.95
C ALA A 38 4.61 0.62 -3.30
N LEU A 39 4.55 -0.69 -3.40
CA LEU A 39 5.61 -1.54 -3.91
C LEU A 39 5.26 -2.00 -5.33
N TYR A 40 6.24 -2.01 -6.21
CA TYR A 40 6.07 -2.39 -7.60
C TYR A 40 7.00 -3.54 -7.98
N ASN A 41 6.50 -4.40 -8.86
CA ASN A 41 7.34 -5.29 -9.67
C ASN A 41 7.36 -4.72 -11.09
N GLY A 42 8.48 -4.14 -11.49
CA GLY A 42 8.53 -3.29 -12.68
C GLY A 42 7.55 -2.12 -12.54
N LEU A 43 6.59 -2.00 -13.43
CA LEU A 43 5.54 -0.96 -13.38
C LEU A 43 4.23 -1.44 -12.75
N THR A 44 4.16 -2.70 -12.35
CA THR A 44 2.95 -3.28 -11.77
C THR A 44 2.94 -3.09 -10.26
N PRO A 45 1.94 -2.41 -9.69
CA PRO A 45 1.82 -2.33 -8.24
C PRO A 45 1.43 -3.69 -7.66
N VAL A 46 2.16 -4.10 -6.63
CA VAL A 46 1.95 -5.42 -5.99
C VAL A 46 1.55 -5.31 -4.52
N TYR A 47 1.74 -4.15 -3.91
CA TYR A 47 1.40 -3.92 -2.52
C TYR A 47 1.19 -2.44 -2.22
N PHE A 48 0.20 -2.14 -1.38
CA PHE A 48 -0.02 -0.81 -0.79
C PHE A 48 -0.04 -0.92 0.73
N GLY A 49 0.55 0.05 1.38
CA GLY A 49 0.59 0.09 2.82
C GLY A 49 0.66 1.50 3.38
N HIS A 50 0.60 1.61 4.70
CA HIS A 50 0.77 2.87 5.41
C HIS A 50 1.58 2.67 6.69
N GLY A 51 2.05 3.76 7.24
CA GLY A 51 2.81 3.82 8.48
C GLY A 51 4.07 4.65 8.34
N ARG A 52 5.06 4.41 9.18
CA ARG A 52 6.38 5.00 9.02
C ARG A 52 7.09 4.38 7.84
N VAL A 53 7.27 5.15 6.79
CA VAL A 53 7.66 4.64 5.47
C VAL A 53 8.96 3.86 5.50
N SER A 54 10.03 4.44 6.07
CA SER A 54 11.33 3.75 6.10
C SER A 54 11.29 2.44 6.89
N SER A 55 10.62 2.43 8.03
CA SER A 55 10.50 1.23 8.87
C SER A 55 9.72 0.13 8.17
N ARG A 56 8.65 0.50 7.49
CA ARG A 56 7.82 -0.46 6.73
C ARG A 56 8.55 -1.01 5.51
N LEU A 57 9.25 -0.18 4.76
CA LEU A 57 10.06 -0.63 3.62
C LEU A 57 11.16 -1.59 4.04
N ARG A 58 11.85 -1.32 5.14
CA ARG A 58 12.86 -2.23 5.68
C ARG A 58 12.26 -3.56 6.12
N ALA A 59 11.08 -3.54 6.74
CA ALA A 59 10.37 -4.75 7.10
C ALA A 59 10.01 -5.59 5.88
N HIS A 60 9.50 -4.97 4.81
CA HIS A 60 9.20 -5.66 3.55
C HIS A 60 10.46 -6.18 2.85
N ASN A 61 11.56 -5.47 2.97
CA ASN A 61 12.84 -5.90 2.42
C ASN A 61 13.38 -7.17 3.09
N ARG A 62 13.03 -7.40 4.35
CA ARG A 62 13.46 -8.57 5.13
C ARG A 62 12.41 -9.68 5.19
N SER A 63 11.16 -9.37 4.95
CA SER A 63 10.06 -10.33 5.08
C SER A 63 10.10 -11.38 3.96
N GLY A 64 10.09 -12.65 4.32
CA GLY A 64 10.15 -13.75 3.38
C GLY A 64 9.04 -13.78 2.35
N SER A 65 7.80 -13.43 2.72
CA SER A 65 6.65 -13.45 1.81
C SER A 65 6.63 -12.32 0.78
N LYS A 66 7.31 -11.22 1.05
CA LYS A 66 7.35 -10.04 0.18
C LYS A 66 8.72 -9.80 -0.42
N HIS A 67 9.75 -10.42 0.16
CA HIS A 67 11.11 -10.34 -0.34
C HIS A 67 11.19 -10.91 -1.75
N GLY A 68 11.81 -10.17 -2.66
CA GLY A 68 12.01 -10.59 -4.05
C GLY A 68 10.84 -10.35 -5.00
N TYR A 69 9.67 -9.92 -4.51
CA TYR A 69 8.50 -9.66 -5.34
C TYR A 69 8.35 -8.21 -5.78
N TRP A 70 9.22 -7.33 -5.32
CA TRP A 70 9.19 -5.92 -5.66
C TRP A 70 10.61 -5.39 -5.86
N ASP A 71 10.75 -4.42 -6.74
CA ASP A 71 12.03 -3.83 -7.11
C ASP A 71 12.04 -2.30 -7.03
N HIS A 72 10.88 -1.69 -7.03
CA HIS A 72 10.68 -0.24 -6.91
C HIS A 72 9.59 0.07 -5.91
N PHE A 73 9.58 1.31 -5.44
CA PHE A 73 8.53 1.80 -4.55
C PHE A 73 8.27 3.28 -4.77
N SER A 74 7.08 3.70 -4.39
CA SER A 74 6.68 5.11 -4.26
C SER A 74 6.22 5.36 -2.86
N TRP A 75 6.41 6.55 -2.36
CA TRP A 75 5.98 6.93 -1.03
C TRP A 75 5.51 8.38 -0.97
N TYR A 76 4.55 8.64 -0.09
CA TYR A 76 3.91 9.95 0.07
C TYR A 76 3.72 10.23 1.54
N GLN A 77 4.33 11.32 2.03
CA GLN A 77 4.11 11.76 3.41
C GLN A 77 2.73 12.38 3.54
N VAL A 78 1.95 11.90 4.48
CA VAL A 78 0.62 12.40 4.80
C VAL A 78 0.71 13.26 6.05
N LYS A 79 0.28 14.53 5.96
CA LYS A 79 0.38 15.49 7.06
C LYS A 79 -0.47 15.13 8.27
N ASN A 80 -1.62 14.52 8.07
CA ASN A 80 -2.51 14.12 9.14
C ASN A 80 -2.64 12.59 9.16
N LYS A 81 -2.08 11.98 10.19
CA LYS A 81 -2.03 10.52 10.35
C LYS A 81 -3.39 9.84 10.41
N LYS A 82 -4.44 10.55 10.82
CA LYS A 82 -5.79 9.97 10.87
C LYS A 82 -6.35 9.58 9.49
N PHE A 83 -5.80 10.12 8.41
CA PHE A 83 -6.21 9.77 7.04
C PHE A 83 -5.43 8.61 6.41
N LEU A 84 -4.38 8.11 7.07
CA LEU A 84 -3.53 7.06 6.50
C LEU A 84 -4.31 5.80 6.14
N LYS A 85 -5.16 5.35 7.05
CA LYS A 85 -5.95 4.13 6.84
C LYS A 85 -6.97 4.29 5.71
N ASP A 86 -7.61 5.44 5.63
CA ASP A 86 -8.58 5.72 4.55
C ASP A 86 -7.90 5.80 3.19
N LEU A 87 -6.72 6.42 3.11
CA LEU A 87 -5.95 6.50 1.87
C LEU A 87 -5.48 5.13 1.40
N GLU A 88 -4.94 4.31 2.29
CA GLU A 88 -4.58 2.93 1.95
C GLU A 88 -5.80 2.13 1.49
N THR A 89 -6.88 2.22 2.22
CA THR A 89 -8.13 1.52 1.88
C THR A 89 -8.66 1.95 0.52
N LEU A 90 -8.62 3.23 0.23
CA LEU A 90 -9.04 3.76 -1.07
C LEU A 90 -8.22 3.14 -2.21
N LEU A 91 -6.91 3.11 -2.07
CA LEU A 91 -6.01 2.50 -3.06
C LEU A 91 -6.30 1.00 -3.24
N LEU A 92 -6.48 0.28 -2.15
CA LEU A 92 -6.76 -1.15 -2.17
C LEU A 92 -8.10 -1.49 -2.82
N ARG A 93 -9.08 -0.62 -2.70
CA ARG A 93 -10.43 -0.85 -3.24
C ARG A 93 -10.63 -0.36 -4.66
N MET A 94 -9.94 0.69 -5.06
CA MET A 94 -10.03 1.22 -6.42
C MET A 94 -9.31 0.36 -7.43
N LEU A 95 -8.19 -0.24 -7.06
CA LEU A 95 -7.41 -1.06 -7.97
C LEU A 95 -7.91 -2.51 -7.97
N PRO A 96 -7.96 -3.15 -9.14
CA PRO A 96 -8.30 -4.57 -9.23
C PRO A 96 -7.37 -5.40 -8.37
N VAL A 97 -7.92 -6.38 -7.66
CA VAL A 97 -7.19 -7.21 -6.68
C VAL A 97 -5.97 -7.90 -7.29
N TYR A 98 -6.06 -8.30 -8.54
CA TYR A 98 -4.96 -8.99 -9.22
C TYR A 98 -3.75 -8.08 -9.55
N LEU A 99 -3.90 -6.76 -9.45
CA LEU A 99 -2.80 -5.82 -9.67
C LEU A 99 -1.93 -5.59 -8.43
N HIS A 100 -2.41 -5.93 -7.24
CA HIS A 100 -1.65 -5.78 -5.99
C HIS A 100 -1.58 -7.11 -5.25
N MET A 101 -0.83 -8.03 -5.81
CA MET A 101 -0.83 -9.45 -5.45
C MET A 101 -0.40 -9.75 -4.01
N LEU A 102 0.33 -8.87 -3.35
CA LEU A 102 0.85 -9.10 -2.00
C LEU A 102 -0.06 -8.56 -0.89
N ASN A 103 -1.11 -7.82 -1.21
CA ASN A 103 -2.07 -7.35 -0.23
C ASN A 103 -3.09 -8.44 0.10
N LYS A 104 -3.14 -8.83 1.37
CA LYS A 104 -4.08 -9.85 1.87
C LYS A 104 -5.43 -9.29 2.32
N GLN A 105 -5.49 -8.00 2.60
CA GLN A 105 -6.68 -7.31 3.10
C GLN A 105 -7.07 -6.18 2.17
N ARG A 106 -8.36 -5.88 2.12
CA ARG A 106 -8.90 -4.75 1.36
C ARG A 106 -9.01 -3.47 2.18
N GLY A 107 -8.57 -3.51 3.43
CA GLY A 107 -8.72 -2.40 4.36
C GLY A 107 -10.17 -2.13 4.75
N ALA A 108 -10.35 -1.17 5.62
CA ALA A 108 -11.65 -0.66 6.04
C ALA A 108 -11.57 0.85 6.22
N PHE A 109 -12.61 1.58 5.81
CA PHE A 109 -12.68 3.01 6.05
C PHE A 109 -13.00 3.31 7.52
N ASP A 110 -12.42 4.37 8.04
CA ASP A 110 -12.80 4.91 9.34
C ASP A 110 -14.12 5.69 9.23
N GLY A 111 -14.87 5.76 10.32
CA GLY A 111 -16.10 6.51 10.39
C GLY A 111 -17.29 5.85 9.69
N SER A 112 -18.36 6.62 9.55
CA SER A 112 -19.59 6.17 8.89
C SER A 112 -19.53 6.49 7.41
N GLN A 113 -19.45 5.47 6.60
CA GLN A 113 -19.59 5.56 5.15
C GLN A 113 -20.69 4.61 4.67
N LYS A 114 -21.29 4.94 3.57
CA LYS A 114 -22.36 4.15 2.98
C LYS A 114 -22.02 3.74 1.56
N ALA A 115 -22.05 2.44 1.30
CA ALA A 115 -22.01 1.94 -0.07
C ALA A 115 -23.39 2.15 -0.71
N VAL A 116 -23.40 2.78 -1.87
CA VAL A 116 -24.64 3.05 -2.61
C VAL A 116 -24.81 1.97 -3.67
N PRO A 117 -26.02 1.38 -3.82
CA PRO A 117 -26.23 0.34 -4.81
C PRO A 117 -26.18 0.88 -6.22
N GLY A 118 -25.64 0.09 -7.13
CA GLY A 118 -25.55 0.36 -8.54
C GLY A 118 -25.40 -0.94 -9.32
N LYS A 119 -25.69 -0.91 -10.61
CA LYS A 119 -25.49 -2.09 -11.47
C LYS A 119 -24.01 -2.36 -11.65
N LYS A 120 -23.57 -3.53 -11.22
CA LYS A 120 -22.16 -3.96 -11.34
C LYS A 120 -21.94 -4.68 -12.66
N HIS A 121 -20.74 -4.53 -13.19
CA HIS A 121 -20.31 -5.27 -14.38
C HIS A 121 -19.92 -6.70 -14.01
N ASP A 122 -20.41 -7.68 -14.75
CA ASP A 122 -20.31 -9.10 -14.34
C ASP A 122 -18.93 -9.71 -14.54
N CYS A 123 -18.22 -9.34 -15.61
CA CYS A 123 -17.02 -10.06 -16.02
C CYS A 123 -15.82 -9.82 -15.12
N GLU A 124 -15.73 -8.66 -14.45
CA GLU A 124 -14.54 -8.27 -13.70
C GLU A 124 -14.62 -8.67 -12.24
N LEU A 125 -15.76 -9.14 -11.80
CA LEU A 125 -15.99 -9.49 -10.41
C LEU A 125 -15.65 -10.95 -10.11
N LYS A 126 -15.37 -11.74 -11.13
CA LYS A 126 -14.79 -13.07 -10.93
C LYS A 126 -13.36 -12.87 -10.46
N ARG A 127 -13.16 -13.04 -9.16
CA ARG A 127 -11.83 -13.04 -8.59
C ARG A 127 -10.98 -14.08 -9.32
N PRO A 128 -9.77 -13.72 -9.77
CA PRO A 128 -8.87 -14.74 -10.31
C PRO A 128 -8.71 -15.84 -9.26
N LYS A 129 -8.72 -17.10 -9.69
CA LYS A 129 -8.55 -18.27 -8.83
C LYS A 129 -7.24 -18.21 -8.02
N TYR A 130 -6.31 -17.39 -8.45
CA TYR A 130 -4.99 -17.15 -7.84
C TYR A 130 -4.92 -15.80 -7.16
N GLY A 131 -6.06 -15.18 -6.89
CA GLY A 131 -6.10 -13.86 -6.23
C GLY A 131 -5.42 -13.92 -4.88
N VAL A 132 -4.59 -12.93 -4.67
CA VAL A 132 -3.95 -12.63 -3.41
C VAL A 132 -4.98 -12.65 -2.29
N GLY A 133 -4.66 -13.30 -1.22
CA GLY A 133 -5.49 -13.34 -0.03
C GLY A 133 -6.30 -14.60 0.15
N LYS A 134 -6.14 -15.60 -0.71
CA LYS A 134 -6.72 -16.93 -0.49
C LYS A 134 -5.68 -18.04 -0.32
N HIS A 135 -4.52 -17.75 0.23
CA HIS A 135 -3.89 -18.80 0.98
C HIS A 135 -4.66 -18.94 2.29
N ARG A 136 -5.72 -19.76 2.27
CA ARG A 136 -6.18 -20.37 3.50
C ARG A 136 -4.93 -20.95 4.15
N ARG A 137 -4.51 -20.37 5.26
CA ARG A 137 -3.71 -21.14 6.20
C ARG A 137 -4.54 -22.37 6.47
N THR A 138 -4.19 -23.49 5.89
CA THR A 138 -4.63 -24.78 6.37
C THR A 138 -4.20 -24.79 7.82
N LYS A 139 -5.14 -24.59 8.73
CA LYS A 139 -4.90 -24.89 10.13
C LYS A 139 -4.42 -26.34 10.11
N LYS A 140 -3.13 -26.56 10.35
CA LYS A 140 -2.66 -27.90 10.67
C LYS A 140 -3.56 -28.35 11.81
N LYS A 141 -4.36 -29.37 11.57
CA LYS A 141 -5.08 -30.02 12.66
C LYS A 141 -4.01 -30.45 13.64
N PRO A 142 -4.15 -30.15 14.94
CA PRO A 142 -3.26 -30.71 15.92
C PRO A 142 -3.38 -32.22 15.80
N GLN A 143 -2.25 -32.86 15.62
CA GLN A 143 -2.18 -34.31 15.74
C GLN A 143 -2.41 -34.68 17.20
#